data_f59c9ea5a616b93d59cf078c9e19a6ac
#
_entry.id   f59c9ea5a616b93d59cf078c9e19a6ac
#
_cell.length_a   1.000
_cell.length_b   1.000
_cell.length_c   1.000
_cell.angle_alpha   90.00
_cell.angle_beta   90.00
_cell.angle_gamma   90.00
#
_symmetry.space_group_name_H-M   'P 1'
#
loop_
_entity.id
_entity.type
_entity.pdbx_description
1 polymer ?
#
loop_
_entity_poly.entity_id
_entity_poly.type
_entity_poly.pdbx_seq_one_letter_code
_entity_poly.pdbx_strand_id
1 'polypeptide(L)'
;MKPSLRNRAGIQYWYWEHWKFFRSEVKTSIVQGIVVFLSLFETDPQVGRVFCPPKELYDGNPCAADPHGVVLPPFDELIETAKVVGLNFPVALNPALAKTIGAMMKIDYQRAVQLRIPKMDAEPGRHFRPTVFICDEYQNFATVGGDNPTGDERFLSVSRQPKCIPIVASQSISSLTEALPNEGVKTLLQAFRTKVFLTTSDPETARYASELCGKADKTRISYTVSESSTNANVRWLSGRTSSSRGSVSASKQYQKHKEPIFEEKAFFDLKNTQAVVVAFDGVSPLPPTFCYLKPDFLPVTMTWFEQKKIGFDPERISR
;
A
#
# COMPACT_ATOMS: atom_id res chain seq x y z
N MET A 1 3.19 -8.29 -34.25
CA MET A 1 3.89 -9.58 -34.05
C MET A 1 3.06 -10.70 -34.66
N LYS A 2 3.52 -11.40 -35.71
CA LYS A 2 2.77 -12.53 -36.26
C LYS A 2 2.69 -13.62 -35.20
N PRO A 3 1.50 -14.13 -34.82
CA PRO A 3 1.41 -15.23 -33.88
C PRO A 3 2.25 -16.40 -34.40
N SER A 4 3.13 -16.89 -33.52
CA SER A 4 4.02 -18.00 -33.88
C SER A 4 3.20 -19.23 -34.35
N LEU A 5 3.70 -19.96 -35.31
CA LEU A 5 3.05 -21.18 -35.81
C LEU A 5 2.72 -22.19 -34.70
N ARG A 6 3.45 -22.18 -33.59
CA ARG A 6 3.19 -23.00 -32.39
C ARG A 6 1.83 -22.70 -31.74
N ASN A 7 1.42 -21.42 -31.67
CA ASN A 7 0.12 -21.07 -31.09
C ASN A 7 -1.06 -21.49 -31.97
N ARG A 8 -0.90 -21.54 -33.29
CA ARG A 8 -1.97 -22.03 -34.20
C ARG A 8 -2.29 -23.50 -33.98
N ALA A 9 -1.30 -24.34 -33.83
CA ALA A 9 -1.52 -25.77 -33.59
C ALA A 9 -2.23 -26.03 -32.25
N GLY A 10 -1.88 -25.32 -31.20
CA GLY A 10 -2.55 -25.40 -29.90
C GLY A 10 -4.00 -24.91 -29.94
N ILE A 11 -4.27 -23.79 -30.61
CA ILE A 11 -5.64 -23.28 -30.79
C ILE A 11 -6.49 -24.23 -31.61
N GLN A 12 -5.95 -24.78 -32.71
CA GLN A 12 -6.64 -25.77 -33.54
C GLN A 12 -6.95 -27.04 -32.75
N TYR A 13 -5.96 -27.56 -32.02
CA TYR A 13 -6.13 -28.72 -31.13
C TYR A 13 -7.27 -28.48 -30.13
N TRP A 14 -7.20 -27.37 -29.39
CA TRP A 14 -8.22 -27.01 -28.40
C TRP A 14 -9.62 -26.87 -29.02
N TYR A 15 -9.72 -26.25 -30.21
CA TYR A 15 -10.99 -26.11 -30.94
C TYR A 15 -11.59 -27.45 -31.26
N TRP A 16 -10.80 -28.37 -31.84
CA TRP A 16 -11.29 -29.66 -32.29
C TRP A 16 -11.55 -30.64 -31.16
N GLU A 17 -10.74 -30.64 -30.12
CA GLU A 17 -10.85 -31.59 -29.01
C GLU A 17 -11.81 -31.14 -27.90
N HIS A 18 -12.03 -29.83 -27.73
CA HIS A 18 -12.81 -29.29 -26.62
C HIS A 18 -13.98 -28.42 -27.10
N TRP A 19 -13.68 -27.30 -27.80
CA TRP A 19 -14.68 -26.29 -28.12
C TRP A 19 -15.83 -26.85 -28.99
N LYS A 20 -15.53 -27.68 -29.95
CA LYS A 20 -16.53 -28.28 -30.88
C LYS A 20 -17.59 -29.06 -30.12
N PHE A 21 -17.21 -29.72 -29.01
CA PHE A 21 -18.08 -30.61 -28.24
C PHE A 21 -18.83 -29.90 -27.11
N PHE A 22 -18.54 -28.65 -26.83
CA PHE A 22 -19.32 -27.90 -25.86
C PHE A 22 -20.75 -27.70 -26.30
N ARG A 23 -21.70 -27.83 -25.36
CA ARG A 23 -23.10 -27.50 -25.59
C ARG A 23 -23.25 -26.04 -25.97
N SER A 24 -24.26 -25.71 -26.78
CA SER A 24 -24.51 -24.32 -27.23
C SER A 24 -24.64 -23.33 -26.07
N GLU A 25 -25.29 -23.73 -24.98
CA GLU A 25 -25.47 -22.90 -23.76
C GLU A 25 -24.13 -22.54 -23.12
N VAL A 26 -23.21 -23.52 -23.01
CA VAL A 26 -21.86 -23.29 -22.46
C VAL A 26 -21.07 -22.36 -23.38
N LYS A 27 -21.13 -22.56 -24.69
CA LYS A 27 -20.50 -21.67 -25.67
C LYS A 27 -21.03 -20.25 -25.56
N THR A 28 -22.35 -20.10 -25.49
CA THR A 28 -22.99 -18.80 -25.34
C THR A 28 -22.57 -18.11 -24.04
N SER A 29 -22.54 -18.82 -22.91
CA SER A 29 -22.12 -18.30 -21.64
C SER A 29 -20.66 -17.82 -21.67
N ILE A 30 -19.74 -18.58 -22.24
CA ILE A 30 -18.33 -18.20 -22.38
C ILE A 30 -18.19 -16.97 -23.29
N VAL A 31 -18.89 -16.99 -24.45
CA VAL A 31 -18.84 -15.84 -25.38
C VAL A 31 -19.41 -14.59 -24.73
N GLN A 32 -20.54 -14.68 -24.03
CA GLN A 32 -21.14 -13.55 -23.32
C GLN A 32 -20.20 -13.01 -22.26
N GLY A 33 -19.54 -13.86 -21.47
CA GLY A 33 -18.54 -13.44 -20.50
C GLY A 33 -17.39 -12.66 -21.12
N ILE A 34 -16.89 -13.12 -22.27
CA ILE A 34 -15.83 -12.43 -23.03
C ILE A 34 -16.33 -11.12 -23.62
N VAL A 35 -17.54 -11.11 -24.21
CA VAL A 35 -18.15 -9.91 -24.82
C VAL A 35 -18.37 -8.82 -23.79
N VAL A 36 -18.83 -9.16 -22.57
CA VAL A 36 -18.95 -8.18 -21.49
C VAL A 36 -17.61 -7.50 -21.20
N PHE A 37 -16.52 -8.25 -21.20
CA PHE A 37 -15.19 -7.70 -20.99
C PHE A 37 -14.71 -6.84 -22.17
N LEU A 38 -14.93 -7.29 -23.38
CA LEU A 38 -14.52 -6.60 -24.61
C LEU A 38 -15.41 -5.39 -24.92
N SER A 39 -16.67 -5.39 -24.48
CA SER A 39 -17.58 -4.26 -24.69
C SER A 39 -17.09 -2.97 -24.04
N LEU A 40 -16.23 -3.03 -23.01
CA LEU A 40 -15.57 -1.87 -22.45
C LEU A 40 -14.74 -1.10 -23.48
N PHE A 41 -14.14 -1.80 -24.44
CA PHE A 41 -13.33 -1.21 -25.51
C PHE A 41 -14.15 -0.75 -26.71
N GLU A 42 -15.35 -1.25 -26.87
CA GLU A 42 -16.26 -0.88 -27.97
C GLU A 42 -17.19 0.27 -27.58
N THR A 43 -17.56 0.35 -26.30
CA THR A 43 -18.56 1.30 -25.81
C THR A 43 -18.01 2.74 -25.75
N ASP A 44 -16.72 2.90 -25.46
CA ASP A 44 -16.05 4.19 -25.41
C ASP A 44 -15.11 4.33 -26.62
N PRO A 45 -15.41 5.22 -27.58
CA PRO A 45 -14.57 5.43 -28.76
C PRO A 45 -13.13 5.87 -28.45
N GLN A 46 -12.92 6.60 -27.34
CA GLN A 46 -11.59 7.01 -26.93
C GLN A 46 -10.77 5.83 -26.42
N VAL A 47 -11.40 4.95 -25.62
CA VAL A 47 -10.77 3.73 -25.14
C VAL A 47 -10.46 2.78 -26.30
N GLY A 48 -11.42 2.55 -27.19
CA GLY A 48 -11.22 1.74 -28.39
C GLY A 48 -10.05 2.23 -29.24
N ARG A 49 -9.94 3.54 -29.43
CA ARG A 49 -8.85 4.15 -30.21
C ARG A 49 -7.47 3.98 -29.56
N VAL A 50 -7.38 4.07 -28.23
CA VAL A 50 -6.10 3.92 -27.51
C VAL A 50 -5.66 2.45 -27.45
N PHE A 51 -6.59 1.52 -27.17
CA PHE A 51 -6.25 0.12 -26.93
C PHE A 51 -6.43 -0.78 -28.17
N CYS A 52 -7.28 -0.38 -29.09
CA CYS A 52 -7.55 -1.10 -30.34
C CYS A 52 -7.43 -0.15 -31.55
N PRO A 53 -6.29 0.56 -31.72
CA PRO A 53 -6.15 1.51 -32.81
C PRO A 53 -6.22 0.81 -34.16
N PRO A 54 -6.62 1.52 -35.24
CA PRO A 54 -6.61 1.01 -36.59
C PRO A 54 -5.23 0.49 -37.01
N LYS A 55 -5.21 -0.51 -37.88
CA LYS A 55 -3.95 -1.17 -38.28
C LYS A 55 -2.93 -0.21 -38.86
N GLU A 56 -3.38 0.81 -39.55
CA GLU A 56 -2.59 1.84 -40.19
C GLU A 56 -1.72 2.63 -39.19
N LEU A 57 -2.18 2.74 -37.93
CA LEU A 57 -1.43 3.39 -36.86
C LEU A 57 -0.28 2.54 -36.32
N TYR A 58 -0.25 1.23 -36.60
CA TYR A 58 0.86 0.35 -36.26
C TYR A 58 1.96 0.30 -37.30
N ASP A 59 1.59 0.51 -38.59
CA ASP A 59 2.47 0.30 -39.73
C ASP A 59 3.15 1.61 -40.18
N GLY A 60 2.79 2.77 -39.62
CA GLY A 60 3.30 4.09 -39.96
C GLY A 60 3.90 4.85 -38.79
N ASN A 61 4.29 6.09 -39.01
CA ASN A 61 4.65 7.03 -37.94
C ASN A 61 3.36 7.70 -37.41
N PRO A 62 2.70 7.13 -36.40
CA PRO A 62 1.37 7.54 -35.97
C PRO A 62 1.35 8.92 -35.31
N CYS A 63 2.52 9.44 -34.93
CA CYS A 63 2.64 10.64 -34.10
C CYS A 63 2.42 11.94 -34.87
N ALA A 64 2.57 11.93 -36.18
CA ALA A 64 2.51 13.18 -36.97
C ALA A 64 1.09 13.57 -37.41
N ALA A 65 0.15 12.64 -37.43
CA ALA A 65 -1.19 12.83 -38.00
C ALA A 65 -2.35 12.57 -37.04
N ASP A 66 -2.11 12.04 -35.84
CA ASP A 66 -3.18 11.73 -34.90
C ASP A 66 -3.40 12.89 -33.92
N PRO A 67 -4.54 13.64 -33.99
CA PRO A 67 -4.86 14.71 -33.08
C PRO A 67 -5.14 14.22 -31.63
N HIS A 68 -5.22 12.91 -31.40
CA HIS A 68 -5.54 12.31 -30.11
C HIS A 68 -4.33 11.74 -29.36
N GLY A 69 -3.11 11.94 -29.85
CA GLY A 69 -1.88 11.63 -29.15
C GLY A 69 -1.11 10.41 -29.67
N VAL A 70 -0.03 10.12 -29.00
CA VAL A 70 0.93 9.07 -29.30
C VAL A 70 0.47 7.74 -28.73
N VAL A 71 0.57 6.66 -29.52
CA VAL A 71 0.37 5.29 -29.02
C VAL A 71 1.39 5.04 -27.91
N LEU A 72 0.93 4.54 -26.76
CA LEU A 72 1.82 4.18 -25.67
C LEU A 72 2.71 2.99 -26.10
N PRO A 73 4.04 3.15 -26.11
CA PRO A 73 4.93 2.03 -26.40
C PRO A 73 4.78 0.91 -25.37
N PRO A 74 5.17 -0.32 -25.70
CA PRO A 74 5.19 -1.42 -24.74
C PRO A 74 6.03 -1.10 -23.51
N PHE A 75 5.65 -1.60 -22.33
CA PHE A 75 6.34 -1.29 -21.07
C PHE A 75 7.80 -1.76 -21.05
N ASP A 76 8.16 -2.81 -21.75
CA ASP A 76 9.56 -3.24 -21.89
C ASP A 76 10.42 -2.19 -22.61
N GLU A 77 9.91 -1.54 -23.65
CA GLU A 77 10.57 -0.43 -24.33
C GLU A 77 10.64 0.82 -23.45
N LEU A 78 9.55 1.16 -22.76
CA LEU A 78 9.50 2.29 -21.83
C LEU A 78 10.51 2.16 -20.69
N ILE A 79 10.67 0.95 -20.15
CA ILE A 79 11.64 0.64 -19.11
C ILE A 79 13.08 0.81 -19.62
N GLU A 80 13.38 0.26 -20.80
CA GLU A 80 14.73 0.34 -21.40
C GLU A 80 15.11 1.79 -21.75
N THR A 81 14.16 2.59 -22.21
CA THR A 81 14.38 4.00 -22.58
C THR A 81 14.26 4.96 -21.39
N ALA A 82 14.05 4.44 -20.16
CA ALA A 82 13.94 5.22 -18.94
C ALA A 82 12.87 6.34 -18.99
N LYS A 83 11.70 6.03 -19.51
CA LYS A 83 10.58 6.97 -19.58
C LYS A 83 9.82 7.05 -18.25
N VAL A 84 9.24 8.21 -17.99
CA VAL A 84 8.26 8.42 -16.93
C VAL A 84 6.87 8.39 -17.57
N VAL A 85 6.02 7.51 -17.09
CA VAL A 85 4.65 7.32 -17.59
C VAL A 85 3.68 7.69 -16.49
N GLY A 86 2.82 8.64 -16.74
CA GLY A 86 1.70 9.00 -15.86
C GLY A 86 0.40 8.44 -16.44
N LEU A 87 -0.30 7.60 -15.66
CA LEU A 87 -1.62 7.10 -16.01
C LEU A 87 -2.64 7.78 -15.10
N ASN A 88 -3.53 8.54 -15.70
CA ASN A 88 -4.61 9.20 -14.98
C ASN A 88 -5.95 8.56 -15.33
N PHE A 89 -6.51 7.81 -14.40
CA PHE A 89 -7.81 7.18 -14.56
C PHE A 89 -8.85 7.90 -13.69
N PRO A 90 -9.85 8.57 -14.28
CA PRO A 90 -10.91 9.23 -13.51
C PRO A 90 -11.87 8.19 -12.93
N VAL A 91 -11.47 7.54 -11.84
CA VAL A 91 -12.24 6.46 -11.17
C VAL A 91 -13.67 6.91 -10.83
N ALA A 92 -13.85 8.20 -10.48
CA ALA A 92 -15.16 8.74 -10.12
C ALA A 92 -16.14 8.79 -11.31
N LEU A 93 -15.66 8.95 -12.54
CA LEU A 93 -16.50 9.04 -13.74
C LEU A 93 -16.91 7.65 -14.26
N ASN A 94 -15.99 6.72 -14.30
CA ASN A 94 -16.24 5.35 -14.76
C ASN A 94 -15.37 4.35 -13.96
N PRO A 95 -15.81 3.96 -12.75
CA PRO A 95 -15.02 3.13 -11.86
C PRO A 95 -14.70 1.74 -12.44
N ALA A 96 -15.64 1.14 -13.16
CA ALA A 96 -15.43 -0.19 -13.75
C ALA A 96 -14.35 -0.16 -14.84
N LEU A 97 -14.42 0.81 -15.75
CA LEU A 97 -13.45 1.00 -16.81
C LEU A 97 -12.06 1.32 -16.24
N ALA A 98 -11.99 2.29 -15.32
CA ALA A 98 -10.74 2.71 -14.71
C ALA A 98 -10.03 1.55 -13.98
N LYS A 99 -10.77 0.77 -13.19
CA LYS A 99 -10.26 -0.41 -12.50
C LYS A 99 -9.76 -1.47 -13.49
N THR A 100 -10.53 -1.76 -14.52
CA THR A 100 -10.18 -2.80 -15.51
C THR A 100 -8.93 -2.42 -16.28
N ILE A 101 -8.90 -1.22 -16.87
CA ILE A 101 -7.75 -0.76 -17.66
C ILE A 101 -6.52 -0.58 -16.77
N GLY A 102 -6.67 0.04 -15.58
CA GLY A 102 -5.58 0.20 -14.64
C GLY A 102 -4.98 -1.13 -14.19
N ALA A 103 -5.80 -2.13 -13.91
CA ALA A 103 -5.33 -3.47 -13.57
C ALA A 103 -4.63 -4.16 -14.75
N MET A 104 -5.17 -4.05 -15.97
CA MET A 104 -4.53 -4.60 -17.17
C MET A 104 -3.15 -3.96 -17.41
N MET A 105 -3.04 -2.65 -17.35
CA MET A 105 -1.77 -1.95 -17.56
C MET A 105 -0.77 -2.27 -16.45
N LYS A 106 -1.24 -2.38 -15.20
CA LYS A 106 -0.40 -2.83 -14.08
C LYS A 106 0.17 -4.23 -14.34
N ILE A 107 -0.67 -5.18 -14.75
CA ILE A 107 -0.24 -6.55 -15.03
C ILE A 107 0.75 -6.59 -16.20
N ASP A 108 0.54 -5.80 -17.25
CA ASP A 108 1.48 -5.74 -18.37
C ASP A 108 2.82 -5.13 -17.96
N TYR A 109 2.81 -4.07 -17.13
CA TYR A 109 4.02 -3.53 -16.53
C TYR A 109 4.75 -4.58 -15.67
N GLN A 110 4.03 -5.29 -14.79
CA GLN A 110 4.60 -6.35 -13.95
C GLN A 110 5.25 -7.45 -14.78
N ARG A 111 4.60 -7.85 -15.88
CA ARG A 111 5.14 -8.80 -16.84
C ARG A 111 6.43 -8.27 -17.50
N ALA A 112 6.44 -7.02 -17.95
CA ALA A 112 7.62 -6.39 -18.55
C ALA A 112 8.80 -6.35 -17.57
N VAL A 113 8.53 -6.05 -16.29
CA VAL A 113 9.53 -6.08 -15.23
C VAL A 113 10.08 -7.50 -15.01
N GLN A 114 9.22 -8.51 -14.94
CA GLN A 114 9.64 -9.91 -14.75
C GLN A 114 10.48 -10.43 -15.93
N LEU A 115 10.19 -10.02 -17.15
CA LEU A 115 10.97 -10.38 -18.35
C LEU A 115 12.41 -9.82 -18.32
N ARG A 116 12.73 -8.94 -17.37
CA ARG A 116 14.12 -8.48 -17.16
C ARG A 116 14.99 -9.54 -16.48
N ILE A 117 14.40 -10.45 -15.69
CA ILE A 117 15.15 -11.45 -14.94
C ILE A 117 16.07 -12.28 -15.88
N PRO A 118 15.53 -12.96 -16.90
CA PRO A 118 16.41 -13.72 -17.81
C PRO A 118 17.38 -12.85 -18.60
N LYS A 119 17.05 -11.58 -18.87
CA LYS A 119 18.00 -10.64 -19.51
C LYS A 119 19.14 -10.28 -18.56
N MET A 120 18.86 -10.09 -17.28
CA MET A 120 19.87 -9.79 -16.26
C MET A 120 20.82 -10.98 -16.03
N ASP A 121 20.28 -12.20 -16.06
CA ASP A 121 21.06 -13.42 -15.94
C ASP A 121 21.96 -13.66 -17.16
N ALA A 122 21.49 -13.29 -18.35
CA ALA A 122 22.25 -13.41 -19.59
C ALA A 122 23.34 -12.32 -19.74
N GLU A 123 23.14 -11.16 -19.15
CA GLU A 123 24.03 -10.00 -19.27
C GLU A 123 24.46 -9.46 -17.88
N PRO A 124 25.22 -10.23 -17.08
CA PRO A 124 25.53 -9.87 -15.69
C PRO A 124 26.38 -8.59 -15.55
N GLY A 125 27.11 -8.20 -16.60
CA GLY A 125 27.89 -6.96 -16.63
C GLY A 125 27.10 -5.70 -17.02
N ARG A 126 25.87 -5.85 -17.49
CA ARG A 126 25.04 -4.73 -17.89
C ARG A 126 24.40 -4.05 -16.67
N HIS A 127 24.47 -2.72 -16.65
CA HIS A 127 23.76 -1.96 -15.65
C HIS A 127 22.25 -1.85 -16.00
N PHE A 128 21.41 -2.52 -15.23
CA PHE A 128 19.95 -2.39 -15.31
C PHE A 128 19.48 -1.34 -14.32
N ARG A 129 18.83 -0.29 -14.81
CA ARG A 129 18.25 0.78 -13.97
C ARG A 129 17.13 0.24 -13.09
N PRO A 130 16.98 0.70 -11.84
CA PRO A 130 15.78 0.44 -11.08
C PRO A 130 14.54 1.01 -11.79
N THR A 131 13.43 0.29 -11.70
CA THR A 131 12.11 0.79 -12.12
C THR A 131 11.30 1.10 -10.88
N VAL A 132 10.51 2.17 -10.93
CA VAL A 132 9.63 2.56 -9.83
C VAL A 132 8.19 2.42 -10.29
N PHE A 133 7.39 1.73 -9.50
CA PHE A 133 5.95 1.63 -9.67
C PHE A 133 5.27 2.40 -8.55
N ILE A 134 4.57 3.47 -8.91
CA ILE A 134 3.82 4.28 -7.94
C ILE A 134 2.34 4.10 -8.22
N CYS A 135 1.56 3.71 -7.22
CA CYS A 135 0.12 3.56 -7.34
C CYS A 135 -0.57 4.19 -6.14
N ASP A 136 -1.31 5.26 -6.40
CA ASP A 136 -2.23 5.86 -5.45
C ASP A 136 -3.57 5.12 -5.49
N GLU A 137 -4.35 5.17 -4.40
CA GLU A 137 -5.63 4.46 -4.29
C GLU A 137 -5.52 2.98 -4.68
N TYR A 138 -4.44 2.32 -4.22
CA TYR A 138 -4.05 0.98 -4.63
C TYR A 138 -5.14 -0.08 -4.46
N GLN A 139 -6.03 0.07 -3.49
CA GLN A 139 -7.18 -0.82 -3.28
C GLN A 139 -8.09 -0.94 -4.53
N ASN A 140 -8.06 0.07 -5.42
CA ASN A 140 -8.82 0.02 -6.67
C ASN A 140 -8.19 -0.84 -7.76
N PHE A 141 -6.87 -1.05 -7.69
CA PHE A 141 -6.09 -1.71 -8.74
C PHE A 141 -5.39 -2.99 -8.28
N ALA A 142 -5.42 -3.29 -6.99
CA ALA A 142 -4.81 -4.48 -6.44
C ALA A 142 -5.46 -5.75 -6.98
N THR A 143 -4.62 -6.74 -7.29
CA THR A 143 -5.05 -8.08 -7.73
C THR A 143 -4.39 -9.10 -6.84
N VAL A 144 -5.17 -9.79 -6.02
CA VAL A 144 -4.69 -10.87 -5.16
C VAL A 144 -5.56 -12.11 -5.34
N GLY A 145 -5.02 -13.25 -4.99
CA GLY A 145 -5.73 -14.52 -5.02
C GLY A 145 -4.77 -15.68 -5.14
N GLY A 146 -4.81 -16.61 -4.19
CA GLY A 146 -3.85 -17.70 -4.06
C GLY A 146 -3.60 -18.52 -5.32
N ASP A 147 -4.61 -18.65 -6.18
CA ASP A 147 -4.53 -19.39 -7.45
C ASP A 147 -4.32 -18.47 -8.68
N ASN A 148 -4.29 -17.16 -8.47
CA ASN A 148 -4.09 -16.21 -9.56
C ASN A 148 -2.58 -16.05 -9.86
N PRO A 149 -2.10 -16.53 -11.03
CA PRO A 149 -0.68 -16.42 -11.40
C PRO A 149 -0.22 -14.95 -11.59
N THR A 150 -1.16 -14.02 -11.72
CA THR A 150 -0.91 -12.59 -11.91
C THR A 150 -1.19 -11.77 -10.65
N GLY A 151 -1.30 -12.43 -9.50
CA GLY A 151 -1.50 -11.75 -8.21
C GLY A 151 -0.32 -10.87 -7.83
N ASP A 152 -0.62 -9.71 -7.22
CA ASP A 152 0.40 -8.75 -6.80
C ASP A 152 1.34 -9.34 -5.76
N GLU A 153 0.86 -10.22 -4.88
CA GLU A 153 1.66 -10.90 -3.88
C GLU A 153 2.81 -11.72 -4.49
N ARG A 154 2.55 -12.36 -5.64
CA ARG A 154 3.60 -13.09 -6.38
C ARG A 154 4.60 -12.15 -7.04
N PHE A 155 4.11 -11.10 -7.68
CA PHE A 155 4.99 -10.09 -8.28
C PHE A 155 5.88 -9.43 -7.22
N LEU A 156 5.30 -9.00 -6.10
CA LEU A 156 6.02 -8.31 -5.04
C LEU A 156 7.09 -9.20 -4.37
N SER A 157 6.83 -10.50 -4.25
CA SER A 157 7.80 -11.45 -3.69
C SER A 157 9.10 -11.53 -4.50
N VAL A 158 9.03 -11.32 -5.82
CA VAL A 158 10.17 -11.40 -6.74
C VAL A 158 10.62 -10.04 -7.29
N SER A 159 9.92 -8.95 -6.98
CA SER A 159 10.14 -7.61 -7.57
C SER A 159 11.53 -7.04 -7.31
N ARG A 160 12.19 -7.47 -6.24
CA ARG A 160 13.56 -7.07 -5.90
C ARG A 160 14.59 -7.54 -6.92
N GLN A 161 14.43 -8.77 -7.44
CA GLN A 161 15.39 -9.34 -8.39
C GLN A 161 15.48 -8.53 -9.68
N PRO A 162 14.36 -8.16 -10.36
CA PRO A 162 14.39 -7.28 -11.54
C PRO A 162 14.56 -5.80 -11.20
N LYS A 163 14.95 -5.45 -9.96
CA LYS A 163 15.14 -4.07 -9.47
C LYS A 163 13.89 -3.19 -9.62
N CYS A 164 12.72 -3.72 -9.26
CA CYS A 164 11.49 -2.94 -9.18
C CYS A 164 11.25 -2.47 -7.75
N ILE A 165 10.93 -1.18 -7.61
CA ILE A 165 10.62 -0.52 -6.34
C ILE A 165 9.12 -0.18 -6.36
N PRO A 166 8.26 -0.98 -5.73
CA PRO A 166 6.84 -0.66 -5.63
C PRO A 166 6.60 0.32 -4.48
N ILE A 167 5.85 1.38 -4.77
CA ILE A 167 5.37 2.37 -3.81
C ILE A 167 3.86 2.45 -4.00
N VAL A 168 3.10 2.06 -2.98
CA VAL A 168 1.65 2.07 -3.05
C VAL A 168 1.06 2.85 -1.89
N ALA A 169 -0.02 3.56 -2.15
CA ALA A 169 -0.78 4.27 -1.14
C ALA A 169 -2.22 3.74 -1.11
N SER A 170 -2.77 3.61 0.08
CA SER A 170 -4.16 3.22 0.32
C SER A 170 -4.71 4.02 1.49
N GLN A 171 -6.00 4.28 1.48
CA GLN A 171 -6.65 5.06 2.54
C GLN A 171 -6.63 4.35 3.89
N SER A 172 -6.86 3.04 3.89
CA SER A 172 -6.91 2.22 5.11
C SER A 172 -6.68 0.75 4.80
N ILE A 173 -6.42 -0.03 5.84
CA ILE A 173 -6.40 -1.50 5.75
C ILE A 173 -7.82 -2.02 5.50
N SER A 174 -8.84 -1.43 6.13
CA SER A 174 -10.24 -1.80 5.90
C SER A 174 -10.63 -1.66 4.43
N SER A 175 -10.18 -0.61 3.74
CA SER A 175 -10.42 -0.45 2.29
C SER A 175 -9.75 -1.54 1.44
N LEU A 176 -8.62 -2.05 1.88
CA LEU A 176 -7.95 -3.18 1.23
C LEU A 176 -8.70 -4.49 1.51
N THR A 177 -9.16 -4.72 2.73
CA THR A 177 -9.88 -5.95 3.11
C THR A 177 -11.30 -6.01 2.53
N GLU A 178 -11.91 -4.87 2.23
CA GLU A 178 -13.17 -4.81 1.50
C GLU A 178 -13.00 -5.20 0.02
N ALA A 179 -11.89 -4.78 -0.59
CA ALA A 179 -11.63 -5.03 -2.00
C ALA A 179 -11.03 -6.42 -2.29
N LEU A 180 -10.36 -7.03 -1.32
CA LEU A 180 -9.52 -8.21 -1.50
C LEU A 180 -9.79 -9.27 -0.40
N PRO A 181 -9.60 -10.57 -0.68
CA PRO A 181 -9.66 -11.61 0.34
C PRO A 181 -8.65 -11.36 1.48
N ASN A 182 -9.08 -11.54 2.73
CA ASN A 182 -8.27 -11.28 3.93
C ASN A 182 -6.88 -11.94 3.92
N GLU A 183 -6.78 -13.18 3.47
CA GLU A 183 -5.51 -13.91 3.35
C GLU A 183 -4.55 -13.23 2.37
N GLY A 184 -5.08 -12.75 1.23
CA GLY A 184 -4.31 -12.01 0.24
C GLY A 184 -3.80 -10.68 0.76
N VAL A 185 -4.61 -9.94 1.54
CA VAL A 185 -4.20 -8.67 2.16
C VAL A 185 -3.07 -8.89 3.15
N LYS A 186 -3.12 -9.91 3.99
CA LYS A 186 -2.03 -10.24 4.93
C LYS A 186 -0.73 -10.49 4.20
N THR A 187 -0.76 -11.33 3.16
CA THR A 187 0.42 -11.64 2.34
C THR A 187 0.95 -10.39 1.63
N LEU A 188 0.05 -9.57 1.09
CA LEU A 188 0.40 -8.31 0.46
C LEU A 188 1.10 -7.35 1.43
N LEU A 189 0.55 -7.15 2.62
CA LEU A 189 1.13 -6.28 3.65
C LEU A 189 2.50 -6.77 4.12
N GLN A 190 2.75 -8.07 4.13
CA GLN A 190 4.06 -8.63 4.47
C GLN A 190 5.12 -8.33 3.42
N ALA A 191 4.74 -8.23 2.13
CA ALA A 191 5.66 -7.92 1.05
C ALA A 191 6.24 -6.50 1.15
N PHE A 192 5.47 -5.54 1.67
CA PHE A 192 5.94 -4.17 1.92
C PHE A 192 6.64 -4.07 3.26
N ARG A 193 7.98 -4.10 3.26
CA ARG A 193 8.76 -4.04 4.50
C ARG A 193 8.85 -2.64 5.10
N THR A 194 8.84 -1.60 4.27
CA THR A 194 8.77 -0.20 4.73
C THR A 194 7.32 0.26 4.67
N LYS A 195 6.84 0.81 5.77
CA LYS A 195 5.47 1.34 5.89
C LYS A 195 5.49 2.74 6.50
N VAL A 196 4.67 3.61 5.93
CA VAL A 196 4.49 4.98 6.39
C VAL A 196 3.03 5.14 6.78
N PHE A 197 2.78 5.37 8.06
CA PHE A 197 1.44 5.60 8.60
C PHE A 197 1.22 7.10 8.79
N LEU A 198 0.25 7.61 8.07
CA LEU A 198 -0.29 8.96 8.24
C LEU A 198 -1.46 8.93 9.22
N THR A 199 -2.12 10.08 9.42
CA THR A 199 -3.37 10.12 10.20
C THR A 199 -4.41 9.18 9.61
N THR A 200 -5.11 8.47 10.45
CA THR A 200 -6.18 7.56 10.04
C THR A 200 -7.39 7.70 10.96
N SER A 201 -8.57 7.46 10.43
CA SER A 201 -9.80 7.29 11.21
C SER A 201 -10.21 5.81 11.33
N ASP A 202 -9.43 4.90 10.71
CA ASP A 202 -9.71 3.47 10.68
C ASP A 202 -9.07 2.75 11.88
N PRO A 203 -9.88 2.12 12.77
CA PRO A 203 -9.35 1.41 13.93
C PRO A 203 -8.49 0.20 13.56
N GLU A 204 -8.79 -0.48 12.44
CA GLU A 204 -8.00 -1.64 11.99
C GLU A 204 -6.59 -1.22 11.57
N THR A 205 -6.48 -0.11 10.84
CA THR A 205 -5.19 0.48 10.48
C THR A 205 -4.40 0.92 11.72
N ALA A 206 -5.06 1.60 12.67
CA ALA A 206 -4.40 2.07 13.90
C ALA A 206 -3.88 0.91 14.76
N ARG A 207 -4.70 -0.14 14.93
CA ARG A 207 -4.31 -1.36 15.65
C ARG A 207 -3.13 -2.05 14.98
N TYR A 208 -3.21 -2.29 13.67
CA TYR A 208 -2.12 -2.90 12.90
C TYR A 208 -0.82 -2.11 13.01
N ALA A 209 -0.89 -0.79 12.89
CA ALA A 209 0.27 0.09 13.01
C ALA A 209 0.90 0.03 14.41
N SER A 210 0.07 0.05 15.47
CA SER A 210 0.52 -0.07 16.85
C SER A 210 1.20 -1.43 17.11
N GLU A 211 0.59 -2.53 16.66
CA GLU A 211 1.15 -3.87 16.79
C GLU A 211 2.49 -4.02 16.04
N LEU A 212 2.57 -3.45 14.84
CA LEU A 212 3.79 -3.47 14.03
C LEU A 212 4.94 -2.67 14.64
N CYS A 213 4.64 -1.56 15.32
CA CYS A 213 5.62 -0.77 16.06
C CYS A 213 6.18 -1.52 17.28
N GLY A 214 5.46 -2.51 17.78
CA GLY A 214 5.89 -3.31 18.92
C GLY A 214 5.72 -2.63 20.28
N LYS A 215 6.32 -3.23 21.29
CA LYS A 215 6.21 -2.80 22.69
C LYS A 215 7.58 -2.53 23.30
N ALA A 216 7.66 -1.53 24.15
CA ALA A 216 8.86 -1.19 24.92
C ALA A 216 8.59 -1.32 26.42
N ASP A 217 9.64 -1.59 27.18
CA ASP A 217 9.56 -1.60 28.64
C ASP A 217 9.42 -0.17 29.17
N LYS A 218 8.28 0.15 29.79
CA LYS A 218 8.06 1.39 30.53
C LYS A 218 8.02 1.12 32.02
N THR A 219 8.71 1.95 32.77
CA THR A 219 8.70 1.88 34.23
C THR A 219 7.54 2.71 34.76
N ARG A 220 6.53 2.08 35.34
CA ARG A 220 5.49 2.77 36.10
C ARG A 220 5.94 2.88 37.53
N ILE A 221 5.79 4.08 38.07
CA ILE A 221 6.04 4.39 39.47
C ILE A 221 4.69 4.52 40.14
N SER A 222 4.36 3.59 41.04
CA SER A 222 3.19 3.72 41.88
C SER A 222 3.59 4.15 43.29
N TYR A 223 2.88 5.15 43.81
CA TYR A 223 3.02 5.63 45.15
C TYR A 223 1.85 5.09 45.97
N THR A 224 2.16 4.33 47.00
CA THR A 224 1.16 3.90 47.97
C THR A 224 1.43 4.65 49.29
N VAL A 225 0.49 5.50 49.68
CA VAL A 225 0.51 6.15 50.97
C VAL A 225 -0.51 5.43 51.84
N SER A 226 -0.05 4.78 52.90
CA SER A 226 -0.93 4.19 53.90
C SER A 226 -0.84 4.97 55.22
N GLU A 227 -1.96 5.51 55.61
CA GLU A 227 -2.13 6.11 56.93
C GLU A 227 -2.76 5.09 57.86
N SER A 228 -2.06 4.74 58.95
CA SER A 228 -2.65 3.97 60.02
C SER A 228 -2.95 4.89 61.18
N SER A 229 -4.22 5.19 61.39
CA SER A 229 -4.69 5.84 62.59
C SER A 229 -5.18 4.74 63.56
N THR A 230 -4.46 4.57 64.63
CA THR A 230 -4.96 3.79 65.77
C THR A 230 -5.88 4.67 66.59
N ASN A 231 -7.16 4.35 66.67
CA ASN A 231 -8.10 5.05 67.53
C ASN A 231 -7.60 5.02 68.99
N ALA A 232 -7.44 6.19 69.57
CA ALA A 232 -7.08 6.30 70.95
C ALA A 232 -8.23 5.73 71.84
N ASN A 233 -8.01 4.59 72.46
CA ASN A 233 -8.91 4.09 73.49
C ASN A 233 -8.75 4.95 74.72
N VAL A 234 -9.68 5.80 74.98
CA VAL A 234 -9.79 6.58 76.25
C VAL A 234 -10.33 5.61 77.31
N ARG A 235 -9.43 5.11 78.14
CA ARG A 235 -9.86 4.42 79.39
C ARG A 235 -10.36 5.44 80.41
N TRP A 236 -11.64 5.52 80.53
CA TRP A 236 -12.37 6.49 81.32
C TRP A 236 -12.07 6.43 82.81
N LEU A 237 -11.45 5.33 83.32
CA LEU A 237 -11.18 5.11 84.74
C LEU A 237 -9.75 5.53 85.21
N SER A 238 -8.82 5.91 84.33
CA SER A 238 -7.44 6.17 84.75
C SER A 238 -6.86 7.51 84.34
N GLY A 239 -7.60 8.37 83.66
CA GLY A 239 -7.16 9.73 83.29
C GLY A 239 -5.85 9.85 82.48
N ARG A 240 -5.32 8.75 81.95
CA ARG A 240 -4.10 8.77 81.13
C ARG A 240 -4.48 8.65 79.65
N THR A 241 -4.25 9.75 78.91
CA THR A 241 -4.27 9.78 77.43
C THR A 241 -2.99 9.14 76.94
N SER A 242 -3.07 7.94 76.28
CA SER A 242 -1.95 7.46 75.48
C SER A 242 -2.02 8.13 74.11
N SER A 243 -1.04 8.95 73.78
CA SER A 243 -0.90 9.53 72.45
C SER A 243 -0.59 8.42 71.46
N SER A 244 -1.54 8.07 70.59
CA SER A 244 -1.27 7.20 69.46
C SER A 244 -0.47 7.96 68.43
N ARG A 245 0.75 7.54 68.17
CA ARG A 245 1.53 8.03 67.03
C ARG A 245 0.94 7.41 65.78
N GLY A 246 0.29 8.22 64.96
CA GLY A 246 -0.05 7.83 63.58
C GLY A 246 1.25 7.68 62.82
N SER A 247 1.44 6.55 62.17
CA SER A 247 2.56 6.37 61.25
C SER A 247 2.03 6.50 59.85
N VAL A 248 2.62 7.43 59.06
CA VAL A 248 2.43 7.57 57.63
C VAL A 248 3.57 6.84 56.96
N SER A 249 3.28 5.74 56.26
CA SER A 249 4.28 5.06 55.44
C SER A 249 4.00 5.33 53.99
N ALA A 250 4.99 5.87 53.28
CA ALA A 250 4.98 6.05 51.84
C ALA A 250 5.89 5.00 51.20
N SER A 251 5.33 4.12 50.37
CA SER A 251 6.13 3.20 49.59
C SER A 251 6.08 3.57 48.11
N LYS A 252 7.24 3.48 47.45
CA LYS A 252 7.41 3.74 46.03
C LYS A 252 7.76 2.42 45.37
N GLN A 253 6.86 1.96 44.52
CA GLN A 253 7.03 0.69 43.80
C GLN A 253 7.32 0.97 42.32
N TYR A 254 8.39 0.35 41.81
CA TYR A 254 8.77 0.38 40.40
C TYR A 254 8.32 -0.92 39.75
N GLN A 255 7.43 -0.80 38.78
CA GLN A 255 7.00 -1.96 37.97
C GLN A 255 7.36 -1.69 36.52
N LYS A 256 8.02 -2.67 35.89
CA LYS A 256 8.25 -2.66 34.43
C LYS A 256 7.03 -3.27 33.75
N HIS A 257 6.40 -2.52 32.89
CA HIS A 257 5.30 -2.98 32.04
C HIS A 257 5.70 -2.84 30.58
N LYS A 258 5.32 -3.83 29.75
CA LYS A 258 5.45 -3.72 28.29
C LYS A 258 4.27 -2.92 27.78
N GLU A 259 4.54 -1.72 27.29
CA GLU A 259 3.54 -0.86 26.69
C GLU A 259 3.87 -0.65 25.20
N PRO A 260 2.85 -0.45 24.32
CA PRO A 260 3.11 -0.11 22.92
C PRO A 260 4.06 1.10 22.80
N ILE A 261 4.96 1.06 21.81
CA ILE A 261 5.84 2.20 21.50
C ILE A 261 4.97 3.37 21.05
N PHE A 262 4.00 3.11 20.17
CA PHE A 262 2.93 4.02 19.76
C PHE A 262 1.60 3.36 20.06
N GLU A 263 0.77 4.00 20.86
CA GLU A 263 -0.60 3.54 21.12
C GLU A 263 -1.47 3.77 19.88
N GLU A 264 -2.57 3.01 19.74
CA GLU A 264 -3.52 3.19 18.63
C GLU A 264 -4.00 4.64 18.51
N LYS A 265 -4.24 5.30 19.66
CA LYS A 265 -4.65 6.69 19.71
C LYS A 265 -3.66 7.64 19.02
N ALA A 266 -2.37 7.34 19.06
CA ALA A 266 -1.35 8.20 18.46
C ALA A 266 -1.56 8.33 16.94
N PHE A 267 -2.10 7.31 16.27
CA PHE A 267 -2.36 7.34 14.82
C PHE A 267 -3.61 8.14 14.45
N PHE A 268 -4.58 8.26 15.35
CA PHE A 268 -5.73 9.16 15.17
C PHE A 268 -5.35 10.63 15.38
N ASP A 269 -4.38 10.88 16.26
CA ASP A 269 -3.96 12.21 16.67
C ASP A 269 -2.84 12.80 15.78
N LEU A 270 -2.33 12.03 14.78
CA LEU A 270 -1.34 12.54 13.83
C LEU A 270 -1.89 13.74 13.07
N LYS A 271 -1.11 14.80 13.00
CA LYS A 271 -1.43 16.00 12.21
C LYS A 271 -0.98 15.82 10.76
N ASN A 272 -1.50 16.69 9.88
CA ASN A 272 -1.00 16.77 8.52
C ASN A 272 0.53 16.93 8.53
N THR A 273 1.22 16.23 7.65
CA THR A 273 2.69 16.16 7.57
C THR A 273 3.39 15.39 8.70
N GLN A 274 2.67 14.83 9.65
CA GLN A 274 3.22 13.91 10.63
C GLN A 274 3.01 12.47 10.16
N ALA A 275 3.99 11.63 10.44
CA ALA A 275 3.94 10.22 10.11
C ALA A 275 4.69 9.37 11.15
N VAL A 276 4.28 8.11 11.27
CA VAL A 276 5.06 7.07 11.92
C VAL A 276 5.59 6.14 10.83
N VAL A 277 6.91 5.98 10.77
CA VAL A 277 7.58 5.18 9.77
C VAL A 277 8.17 3.93 10.42
N VAL A 278 7.81 2.78 9.87
CA VAL A 278 8.48 1.50 10.13
C VAL A 278 9.29 1.17 8.89
N ALA A 279 10.58 1.38 8.95
CA ALA A 279 11.48 1.26 7.81
C ALA A 279 12.31 -0.04 7.85
N PHE A 280 12.80 -0.42 6.69
CA PHE A 280 13.73 -1.51 6.49
C PHE A 280 14.90 -1.03 5.62
N ASP A 281 16.14 -1.15 6.12
CA ASP A 281 17.34 -0.63 5.43
C ASP A 281 17.89 -1.57 4.34
N GLY A 282 17.23 -2.68 4.10
CA GLY A 282 17.66 -3.73 3.17
C GLY A 282 18.33 -4.93 3.88
N VAL A 283 18.73 -4.78 5.13
CA VAL A 283 19.36 -5.81 5.98
C VAL A 283 18.52 -6.09 7.22
N SER A 284 18.13 -5.03 7.96
CA SER A 284 17.43 -5.13 9.23
C SER A 284 16.25 -4.15 9.32
N PRO A 285 15.22 -4.46 10.14
CA PRO A 285 14.19 -3.50 10.46
C PRO A 285 14.76 -2.39 11.33
N LEU A 286 14.43 -1.14 11.02
CA LEU A 286 14.77 0.01 11.82
C LEU A 286 13.71 0.25 12.91
N PRO A 287 14.09 0.87 14.03
CA PRO A 287 13.13 1.23 15.05
C PRO A 287 12.01 2.12 14.50
N PRO A 288 10.75 1.92 14.93
CA PRO A 288 9.66 2.79 14.52
C PRO A 288 9.95 4.23 14.90
N THR A 289 9.81 5.14 13.94
CA THR A 289 10.22 6.52 14.08
C THR A 289 9.08 7.47 13.74
N PHE A 290 8.81 8.41 14.65
CA PHE A 290 7.94 9.54 14.34
C PHE A 290 8.71 10.56 13.50
N CYS A 291 8.11 11.08 12.45
CA CYS A 291 8.74 12.04 11.55
C CYS A 291 7.77 13.11 11.05
N TYR A 292 8.35 14.20 10.56
CA TYR A 292 7.65 15.24 9.83
C TYR A 292 7.98 15.11 8.34
N LEU A 293 6.96 15.01 7.51
CA LEU A 293 7.11 15.00 6.06
C LEU A 293 7.16 16.45 5.57
N LYS A 294 8.21 16.77 4.80
CA LYS A 294 8.32 18.09 4.18
C LYS A 294 7.46 18.12 2.91
N PRO A 295 6.49 19.01 2.80
CA PRO A 295 5.72 19.16 1.56
C PRO A 295 6.59 19.78 0.46
N ASP A 296 6.72 19.10 -0.66
CA ASP A 296 7.56 19.54 -1.80
C ASP A 296 6.97 20.72 -2.57
N PHE A 297 5.67 20.96 -2.40
CA PHE A 297 4.98 22.11 -3.03
C PHE A 297 5.30 23.46 -2.37
N LEU A 298 6.03 23.47 -1.25
CA LEU A 298 6.47 24.70 -0.62
C LEU A 298 7.72 25.23 -1.32
N PRO A 299 7.89 26.59 -1.41
CA PRO A 299 9.03 27.18 -2.07
C PRO A 299 10.37 26.68 -1.52
N VAL A 300 11.28 26.25 -2.42
CA VAL A 300 12.58 25.67 -2.05
C VAL A 300 13.51 26.69 -1.39
N THR A 301 13.26 27.99 -1.58
CA THR A 301 14.07 29.10 -1.06
C THR A 301 13.95 29.30 0.46
N MET A 302 12.99 28.63 1.09
CA MET A 302 12.73 28.78 2.54
C MET A 302 13.08 27.50 3.28
N THR A 303 13.66 27.64 4.45
CA THR A 303 13.81 26.51 5.39
C THR A 303 12.44 26.03 5.86
N TRP A 304 12.35 24.76 6.28
CA TRP A 304 11.13 24.20 6.86
C TRP A 304 10.54 25.08 7.99
N PHE A 305 11.39 25.63 8.85
CA PHE A 305 10.96 26.48 9.96
C PHE A 305 10.42 27.83 9.49
N GLU A 306 10.99 28.41 8.44
CA GLU A 306 10.51 29.67 7.83
C GLU A 306 9.19 29.47 7.09
N GLN A 307 9.05 28.36 6.37
CA GLN A 307 7.81 27.97 5.70
C GLN A 307 6.68 27.74 6.71
N LYS A 308 7.00 27.16 7.88
CA LYS A 308 6.09 26.97 9.00
C LYS A 308 5.57 28.30 9.56
N LYS A 309 6.39 29.34 9.58
CA LYS A 309 5.99 30.68 10.04
C LYS A 309 5.02 31.39 9.10
N ILE A 310 5.06 31.09 7.80
CA ILE A 310 4.29 31.83 6.78
C ILE A 310 2.89 31.30 6.56
N GLY A 311 2.59 30.07 6.89
CA GLY A 311 1.25 29.52 6.64
C GLY A 311 1.06 28.06 7.03
N PHE A 312 2.15 27.37 7.24
CA PHE A 312 2.14 26.00 7.67
C PHE A 312 2.42 25.93 9.18
N ASP A 313 1.50 26.48 9.97
CA ASP A 313 1.55 26.35 11.41
C ASP A 313 0.82 25.08 11.83
N PRO A 314 1.54 24.03 12.28
CA PRO A 314 0.90 22.81 12.75
C PRO A 314 0.00 23.05 13.96
N GLU A 315 0.15 24.15 14.68
CA GLU A 315 -0.74 24.51 15.78
C GLU A 315 -2.08 25.10 15.29
N ARG A 316 -2.14 25.65 14.07
CA ARG A 316 -3.40 26.08 13.46
C ARG A 316 -4.31 24.94 13.01
N ILE A 317 -3.76 23.74 12.82
CA ILE A 317 -4.50 22.54 12.45
C ILE A 317 -5.07 21.84 13.69
N SER A 318 -4.72 22.30 14.88
CA SER A 318 -5.17 21.75 16.18
C SER A 318 -6.35 22.48 16.81
N ARG A 319 -7.04 23.38 16.09
CA ARG A 319 -8.28 24.03 16.56
C ARG A 319 -9.48 23.63 15.73
#